data_3127b31620ee83bfff2c7ba54a100b0f
#
_entry.id   3127b31620ee83bfff2c7ba54a100b0f
#
_cell.length_a   1.000
_cell.length_b   1.000
_cell.length_c   1.000
_cell.angle_alpha   90.00
_cell.angle_beta   90.00
_cell.angle_gamma   90.00
#
_symmetry.space_group_name_H-M   'P 1'
#
loop_
_entity.id
_entity.type
_entity.pdbx_description
1 polymer ?
#
loop_
_entity_poly.entity_id
_entity_poly.type
_entity_poly.pdbx_seq_one_letter_code
_entity_poly.pdbx_strand_id
1 'polypeptide(L)'
;MRIRGALEHMIAVTYGITYDAVVTRFGPYEALLEEVAALAVRSAPPTDNPRSVKVLDIACGIGNVGLRVGKVGYTVWGVDAVRHLVAIAREKHHAAGLPNVTFHHLDLARDALPGAGTFDVLVSMHTLYWHPDPDGLLAACRRALKPGGHAVFLTYGRPARIVRTFQEVRAAEGWGAALRALRWLVPTAIFELFRDCEHRYLSEREFHAALDRAGFDVLEARPTFLAGLSHLAWVRARGEGAD
;
A
#
# COMPACT_ATOMS: atom_id res chain seq x y z
N MET A 1 -8.78 -28.47 -3.74
CA MET A 1 -9.15 -27.07 -3.46
C MET A 1 -8.78 -26.58 -2.04
N ARG A 2 -9.06 -27.36 -0.96
CA ARG A 2 -8.74 -26.92 0.44
C ARG A 2 -7.24 -26.83 0.79
N ILE A 3 -6.39 -27.70 0.24
CA ILE A 3 -4.94 -27.73 0.56
C ILE A 3 -4.22 -26.52 -0.05
N ARG A 4 -4.61 -26.09 -1.25
CA ARG A 4 -4.03 -24.91 -1.92
C ARG A 4 -4.33 -23.61 -1.16
N GLY A 5 -5.57 -23.45 -0.67
CA GLY A 5 -5.97 -22.29 0.13
C GLY A 5 -5.26 -22.25 1.51
N ALA A 6 -5.02 -23.41 2.15
CA ALA A 6 -4.26 -23.46 3.40
C ALA A 6 -2.78 -23.13 3.19
N LEU A 7 -2.19 -23.59 2.08
CA LEU A 7 -0.81 -23.27 1.70
C LEU A 7 -0.66 -21.79 1.36
N GLU A 8 -1.60 -21.21 0.60
CA GLU A 8 -1.63 -19.79 0.27
C GLU A 8 -1.78 -18.92 1.53
N HIS A 9 -2.61 -19.34 2.47
CA HIS A 9 -2.76 -18.65 3.76
C HIS A 9 -1.48 -18.75 4.59
N MET A 10 -0.87 -19.92 4.66
CA MET A 10 0.40 -20.14 5.39
C MET A 10 1.55 -19.32 4.77
N ILE A 11 1.62 -19.24 3.43
CA ILE A 11 2.60 -18.41 2.72
C ILE A 11 2.36 -16.94 3.03
N ALA A 12 1.10 -16.47 3.03
CA ALA A 12 0.75 -15.08 3.34
C ALA A 12 1.10 -14.72 4.80
N VAL A 13 0.83 -15.61 5.75
CA VAL A 13 1.19 -15.42 7.17
C VAL A 13 2.70 -15.45 7.36
N THR A 14 3.40 -16.44 6.77
CA THR A 14 4.86 -16.55 6.85
C THR A 14 5.53 -15.35 6.16
N TYR A 15 5.01 -14.91 5.02
CA TYR A 15 5.47 -13.71 4.34
C TYR A 15 5.25 -12.47 5.21
N GLY A 16 4.09 -12.33 5.86
CA GLY A 16 3.81 -11.20 6.77
C GLY A 16 4.78 -11.13 7.96
N ILE A 17 5.07 -12.26 8.60
CA ILE A 17 6.02 -12.36 9.72
C ILE A 17 7.45 -12.10 9.22
N THR A 18 7.83 -12.73 8.12
CA THR A 18 9.15 -12.56 7.49
C THR A 18 9.29 -11.16 6.89
N TYR A 19 8.18 -10.59 6.39
CA TYR A 19 8.12 -9.26 5.83
C TYR A 19 8.56 -8.20 6.84
N ASP A 20 8.05 -8.23 8.08
CA ASP A 20 8.52 -7.29 9.11
C ASP A 20 10.03 -7.44 9.37
N ALA A 21 10.54 -8.67 9.48
CA ALA A 21 11.97 -8.92 9.66
C ALA A 21 12.83 -8.53 8.45
N VAL A 22 12.30 -8.68 7.22
CA VAL A 22 12.98 -8.35 5.96
C VAL A 22 13.00 -6.85 5.74
N VAL A 23 11.86 -6.17 5.99
CA VAL A 23 11.70 -4.73 5.72
C VAL A 23 12.10 -3.85 6.89
N THR A 24 12.09 -4.37 8.14
CA THR A 24 12.57 -3.62 9.31
C THR A 24 14.02 -3.25 9.12
N ARG A 25 14.33 -1.95 9.21
CA ARG A 25 15.66 -1.38 8.96
C ARG A 25 16.16 -1.56 7.51
N PHE A 26 15.26 -1.79 6.54
CA PHE A 26 15.61 -1.75 5.13
C PHE A 26 15.42 -0.33 4.60
N GLY A 27 16.52 0.42 4.45
CA GLY A 27 16.50 1.84 4.12
C GLY A 27 15.61 2.23 2.94
N PRO A 28 15.65 1.53 1.78
CA PRO A 28 14.75 1.84 0.66
C PRO A 28 13.26 1.72 0.99
N TYR A 29 12.89 0.76 1.84
CA TYR A 29 11.49 0.61 2.26
C TYR A 29 11.08 1.66 3.30
N GLU A 30 11.97 2.00 4.22
CA GLU A 30 11.72 3.09 5.17
C GLU A 30 11.54 4.42 4.44
N ALA A 31 12.38 4.71 3.45
CA ALA A 31 12.24 5.90 2.61
C ALA A 31 10.90 5.93 1.87
N LEU A 32 10.46 4.78 1.35
CA LEU A 32 9.17 4.64 0.68
C LEU A 32 7.99 4.88 1.64
N LEU A 33 8.07 4.36 2.87
CA LEU A 33 7.05 4.60 3.89
C LEU A 33 6.96 6.07 4.30
N GLU A 34 8.11 6.74 4.46
CA GLU A 34 8.16 8.19 4.76
C GLU A 34 7.55 9.00 3.61
N GLU A 35 7.88 8.64 2.36
CA GLU A 35 7.34 9.29 1.19
C GLU A 35 5.82 9.17 1.10
N VAL A 36 5.28 7.95 1.22
CA VAL A 36 3.84 7.68 1.19
C VAL A 36 3.13 8.41 2.33
N ALA A 37 3.69 8.38 3.55
CA ALA A 37 3.14 9.10 4.69
C ALA A 37 3.16 10.62 4.48
N ALA A 38 4.24 11.18 3.93
CA ALA A 38 4.35 12.60 3.62
C ALA A 38 3.33 13.05 2.58
N LEU A 39 3.09 12.23 1.52
CA LEU A 39 2.04 12.47 0.54
C LEU A 39 0.65 12.43 1.17
N ALA A 40 0.38 11.45 2.05
CA ALA A 40 -0.89 11.37 2.76
C ALA A 40 -1.12 12.61 3.64
N VAL A 41 -0.09 13.08 4.35
CA VAL A 41 -0.17 14.30 5.16
C VAL A 41 -0.39 15.55 4.30
N ARG A 42 0.33 15.68 3.18
CA ARG A 42 0.17 16.79 2.21
C ARG A 42 -1.22 16.83 1.59
N SER A 43 -1.87 15.67 1.50
CA SER A 43 -3.20 15.50 0.90
C SER A 43 -4.34 15.92 1.81
N ALA A 44 -4.08 16.11 3.09
CA ALA A 44 -5.12 16.46 4.06
C ALA A 44 -5.64 17.88 3.82
N PRO A 45 -6.95 18.11 4.04
CA PRO A 45 -7.49 19.45 4.00
C PRO A 45 -6.90 20.31 5.12
N PRO A 46 -6.72 21.64 4.89
CA PRO A 46 -6.29 22.55 5.94
C PRO A 46 -7.24 22.48 7.14
N THR A 47 -6.69 22.35 8.34
CA THR A 47 -7.50 22.24 9.57
C THR A 47 -6.68 22.59 10.81
N ASP A 48 -7.31 23.25 11.78
CA ASP A 48 -6.76 23.48 13.12
C ASP A 48 -6.94 22.27 14.06
N ASN A 49 -7.76 21.30 13.63
CA ASN A 49 -7.99 20.07 14.38
C ASN A 49 -7.52 18.84 13.56
N PRO A 50 -6.29 18.36 13.72
CA PRO A 50 -5.78 17.20 13.00
C PRO A 50 -6.67 15.95 13.15
N ARG A 51 -7.36 15.75 14.26
CA ARG A 51 -8.25 14.60 14.48
C ARG A 51 -9.50 14.61 13.59
N SER A 52 -9.85 15.75 12.99
CA SER A 52 -10.95 15.82 12.03
C SER A 52 -10.61 15.20 10.68
N VAL A 53 -9.32 15.09 10.35
CA VAL A 53 -8.84 14.44 9.13
C VAL A 53 -8.95 12.93 9.29
N LYS A 54 -9.70 12.29 8.39
CA LYS A 54 -9.91 10.84 8.38
C LYS A 54 -9.10 10.18 7.27
N VAL A 55 -8.23 9.27 7.64
CA VAL A 55 -7.35 8.53 6.71
C VAL A 55 -7.70 7.05 6.71
N LEU A 56 -7.88 6.47 5.53
CA LEU A 56 -8.09 5.04 5.33
C LEU A 56 -6.79 4.41 4.81
N ASP A 57 -6.24 3.44 5.53
CA ASP A 57 -5.05 2.66 5.14
C ASP A 57 -5.50 1.25 4.72
N ILE A 58 -5.50 0.99 3.41
CA ILE A 58 -6.01 -0.25 2.80
C ILE A 58 -4.88 -1.26 2.66
N ALA A 59 -5.15 -2.50 3.09
CA ALA A 59 -4.17 -3.57 3.23
C ALA A 59 -2.97 -3.07 4.06
N CYS A 60 -3.30 -2.54 5.24
CA CYS A 60 -2.38 -1.83 6.11
C CYS A 60 -1.25 -2.72 6.68
N GLY A 61 -1.34 -4.04 6.52
CA GLY A 61 -0.39 -5.00 7.06
C GLY A 61 -0.21 -4.82 8.57
N ILE A 62 1.02 -4.60 8.99
CA ILE A 62 1.40 -4.34 10.39
C ILE A 62 1.30 -2.86 10.80
N GLY A 63 0.60 -2.03 10.00
CA GLY A 63 0.25 -0.65 10.33
C GLY A 63 1.37 0.38 10.18
N ASN A 64 2.38 0.14 9.38
CA ASN A 64 3.55 1.03 9.28
C ASN A 64 3.21 2.44 8.78
N VAL A 65 2.29 2.59 7.80
CA VAL A 65 1.81 3.90 7.34
C VAL A 65 0.92 4.53 8.40
N GLY A 66 -0.04 3.77 8.94
CA GLY A 66 -0.93 4.24 9.99
C GLY A 66 -0.19 4.81 11.21
N LEU A 67 0.96 4.22 11.62
CA LEU A 67 1.82 4.75 12.67
C LEU A 67 2.35 6.15 12.34
N ARG A 68 2.84 6.35 11.13
CA ARG A 68 3.43 7.62 10.72
C ARG A 68 2.38 8.72 10.64
N VAL A 69 1.26 8.43 10.00
CA VAL A 69 0.16 9.37 9.84
C VAL A 69 -0.54 9.65 11.18
N GLY A 70 -0.69 8.63 12.02
CA GLY A 70 -1.26 8.77 13.35
C GLY A 70 -0.46 9.69 14.29
N LYS A 71 0.87 9.72 14.16
CA LYS A 71 1.75 10.63 14.92
C LYS A 71 1.51 12.10 14.60
N VAL A 72 1.02 12.43 13.41
CA VAL A 72 0.61 13.79 13.01
C VAL A 72 -0.70 14.21 13.69
N GLY A 73 -1.42 13.25 14.25
CA GLY A 73 -2.69 13.48 14.95
C GLY A 73 -3.94 13.14 14.14
N TYR A 74 -3.81 12.68 12.89
CA TYR A 74 -4.96 12.31 12.05
C TYR A 74 -5.65 11.05 12.57
N THR A 75 -6.96 10.96 12.36
CA THR A 75 -7.72 9.74 12.67
C THR A 75 -7.52 8.72 11.58
N VAL A 76 -6.85 7.62 11.91
CA VAL A 76 -6.50 6.56 10.95
C VAL A 76 -7.35 5.32 11.18
N TRP A 77 -7.90 4.79 10.10
CA TRP A 77 -8.57 3.51 10.05
C TRP A 77 -7.85 2.59 9.08
N GLY A 78 -7.11 1.61 9.62
CA GLY A 78 -6.41 0.59 8.85
C GLY A 78 -7.25 -0.68 8.69
N VAL A 79 -7.24 -1.27 7.49
CA VAL A 79 -7.92 -2.54 7.21
C VAL A 79 -6.96 -3.52 6.54
N ASP A 80 -7.01 -4.79 6.93
CA ASP A 80 -6.24 -5.87 6.31
C ASP A 80 -6.98 -7.21 6.41
N ALA A 81 -6.82 -8.06 5.38
CA ALA A 81 -7.42 -9.38 5.31
C ALA A 81 -6.75 -10.42 6.20
N VAL A 82 -5.53 -10.17 6.67
CA VAL A 82 -4.75 -11.12 7.46
C VAL A 82 -4.85 -10.79 8.95
N ARG A 83 -5.65 -11.56 9.70
CA ARG A 83 -5.91 -11.36 11.14
C ARG A 83 -4.64 -11.18 11.97
N HIS A 84 -3.61 -11.96 11.67
CA HIS A 84 -2.35 -11.91 12.39
C HIS A 84 -1.62 -10.57 12.20
N LEU A 85 -1.62 -10.02 10.99
CA LEU A 85 -1.02 -8.71 10.71
C LEU A 85 -1.77 -7.59 11.44
N VAL A 86 -3.12 -7.66 11.45
CA VAL A 86 -3.96 -6.73 12.22
C VAL A 86 -3.67 -6.80 13.71
N ALA A 87 -3.43 -7.99 14.27
CA ALA A 87 -3.06 -8.14 15.67
C ALA A 87 -1.72 -7.43 15.97
N ILE A 88 -0.70 -7.65 15.15
CA ILE A 88 0.61 -6.97 15.27
C ILE A 88 0.43 -5.44 15.14
N ALA A 89 -0.37 -4.98 14.17
CA ALA A 89 -0.64 -3.55 13.98
C ALA A 89 -1.25 -2.93 15.26
N ARG A 90 -2.22 -3.60 15.88
CA ARG A 90 -2.86 -3.15 17.12
C ARG A 90 -1.87 -3.09 18.29
N GLU A 91 -1.02 -4.10 18.46
CA GLU A 91 0.03 -4.12 19.49
C GLU A 91 1.02 -2.96 19.32
N LYS A 92 1.52 -2.75 18.10
CA LYS A 92 2.44 -1.66 17.78
C LYS A 92 1.84 -0.29 18.09
N HIS A 93 0.58 -0.07 17.73
CA HIS A 93 -0.10 1.19 17.99
C HIS A 93 -0.42 1.41 19.45
N HIS A 94 -0.83 0.36 20.16
CA HIS A 94 -1.02 0.43 21.60
C HIS A 94 0.28 0.79 22.31
N ALA A 95 1.39 0.13 21.94
CA ALA A 95 2.71 0.43 22.47
C ALA A 95 3.18 1.87 22.13
N ALA A 96 2.76 2.40 20.98
CA ALA A 96 3.08 3.78 20.57
C ALA A 96 2.17 4.85 21.22
N GLY A 97 1.13 4.46 21.95
CA GLY A 97 0.20 5.39 22.60
C GLY A 97 -0.62 6.25 21.63
N LEU A 98 -1.06 5.70 20.50
CA LEU A 98 -1.78 6.41 19.44
C LEU A 98 -3.30 6.09 19.46
N PRO A 99 -4.11 6.73 20.31
CA PRO A 99 -5.54 6.43 20.44
C PRO A 99 -6.37 6.83 19.21
N ASN A 100 -5.80 7.62 18.32
CA ASN A 100 -6.41 8.09 17.06
C ASN A 100 -6.24 7.11 15.90
N VAL A 101 -5.68 5.94 16.13
CA VAL A 101 -5.46 4.91 15.11
C VAL A 101 -6.20 3.63 15.51
N THR A 102 -6.89 3.03 14.56
CA THR A 102 -7.59 1.76 14.75
C THR A 102 -7.31 0.82 13.59
N PHE A 103 -7.29 -0.51 13.87
CA PHE A 103 -7.08 -1.54 12.86
C PHE A 103 -8.19 -2.57 12.88
N HIS A 104 -8.68 -2.93 11.70
CA HIS A 104 -9.80 -3.85 11.53
C HIS A 104 -9.41 -4.98 10.56
N HIS A 105 -9.85 -6.19 10.90
CA HIS A 105 -9.79 -7.30 9.98
C HIS A 105 -10.93 -7.14 8.97
N LEU A 106 -10.59 -7.01 7.70
CA LEU A 106 -11.53 -6.85 6.59
C LEU A 106 -10.93 -7.47 5.32
N ASP A 107 -11.63 -8.41 4.70
CA ASP A 107 -11.22 -9.02 3.42
C ASP A 107 -11.87 -8.26 2.27
N LEU A 108 -11.11 -7.35 1.65
CA LEU A 108 -11.59 -6.49 0.56
C LEU A 108 -12.06 -7.25 -0.69
N ALA A 109 -11.70 -8.53 -0.83
CA ALA A 109 -12.23 -9.38 -1.89
C ALA A 109 -13.67 -9.88 -1.63
N ARG A 110 -14.17 -9.71 -0.40
CA ARG A 110 -15.47 -10.23 0.06
C ARG A 110 -16.31 -9.19 0.75
N ASP A 111 -15.67 -8.27 1.47
CA ASP A 111 -16.31 -7.31 2.33
C ASP A 111 -16.32 -5.92 1.66
N ALA A 112 -17.36 -5.16 1.87
CA ALA A 112 -17.41 -3.78 1.41
C ALA A 112 -16.57 -2.87 2.29
N LEU A 113 -15.89 -1.88 1.68
CA LEU A 113 -15.25 -0.81 2.43
C LEU A 113 -16.31 0.00 3.19
N PRO A 114 -16.05 0.30 4.47
CA PRO A 114 -16.96 1.11 5.25
C PRO A 114 -16.94 2.58 4.82
N GLY A 115 -18.05 3.27 5.03
CA GLY A 115 -18.09 4.72 5.04
C GLY A 115 -17.92 5.40 3.68
N ALA A 116 -18.91 5.21 2.77
CA ALA A 116 -18.95 6.02 1.54
C ALA A 116 -18.85 7.53 1.86
N GLY A 117 -18.01 8.26 1.14
CA GLY A 117 -17.81 9.69 1.31
C GLY A 117 -17.29 10.11 2.71
N THR A 118 -16.54 9.23 3.38
CA THR A 118 -16.12 9.44 4.77
C THR A 118 -14.70 9.94 4.93
N PHE A 119 -13.79 9.47 4.07
CA PHE A 119 -12.36 9.69 4.24
C PHE A 119 -11.85 10.88 3.41
N ASP A 120 -10.98 11.67 4.02
CA ASP A 120 -10.30 12.78 3.36
C ASP A 120 -9.13 12.28 2.54
N VAL A 121 -8.43 11.26 3.05
CA VAL A 121 -7.24 10.66 2.45
C VAL A 121 -7.32 9.14 2.49
N LEU A 122 -6.85 8.49 1.44
CA LEU A 122 -6.72 7.04 1.35
C LEU A 122 -5.28 6.67 0.97
N VAL A 123 -4.75 5.62 1.57
CA VAL A 123 -3.46 5.03 1.21
C VAL A 123 -3.65 3.55 0.89
N SER A 124 -2.99 3.08 -0.16
CA SER A 124 -2.96 1.67 -0.55
C SER A 124 -1.56 1.32 -1.07
N MET A 125 -0.81 0.53 -0.30
CA MET A 125 0.54 0.09 -0.67
C MET A 125 0.55 -1.37 -1.11
N HIS A 126 0.96 -1.62 -2.35
CA HIS A 126 1.17 -2.96 -2.92
C HIS A 126 -0.04 -3.90 -2.77
N THR A 127 -1.26 -3.37 -2.98
CA THR A 127 -2.52 -4.13 -2.84
C THR A 127 -3.09 -4.54 -4.19
N LEU A 128 -3.04 -3.65 -5.18
CA LEU A 128 -3.73 -3.85 -6.47
C LEU A 128 -3.32 -5.13 -7.20
N TYR A 129 -2.03 -5.46 -7.22
CA TYR A 129 -1.54 -6.68 -7.88
C TYR A 129 -1.96 -7.99 -7.19
N TRP A 130 -2.47 -7.90 -5.95
CA TRP A 130 -2.98 -9.03 -5.18
C TRP A 130 -4.48 -9.22 -5.32
N HIS A 131 -5.19 -8.13 -5.51
CA HIS A 131 -6.65 -8.15 -5.49
C HIS A 131 -7.20 -8.87 -6.71
N PRO A 132 -8.20 -9.77 -6.55
CA PRO A 132 -8.79 -10.49 -7.68
C PRO A 132 -9.50 -9.57 -8.67
N ASP A 133 -9.98 -8.41 -8.22
CA ASP A 133 -10.64 -7.37 -9.00
C ASP A 133 -10.04 -5.99 -8.66
N PRO A 134 -8.94 -5.59 -9.31
CA PRO A 134 -8.30 -4.29 -9.07
C PRO A 134 -9.17 -3.10 -9.43
N ASP A 135 -9.96 -3.18 -10.51
CA ASP A 135 -10.85 -2.10 -10.95
C ASP A 135 -12.00 -1.90 -9.94
N GLY A 136 -12.60 -2.99 -9.46
CA GLY A 136 -13.61 -2.95 -8.39
C GLY A 136 -13.05 -2.39 -7.08
N LEU A 137 -11.80 -2.73 -6.71
CA LEU A 137 -11.13 -2.17 -5.55
C LEU A 137 -10.91 -0.65 -5.70
N LEU A 138 -10.40 -0.18 -6.84
CA LEU A 138 -10.23 1.24 -7.10
C LEU A 138 -11.55 2.01 -7.06
N ALA A 139 -12.62 1.44 -7.62
CA ALA A 139 -13.97 2.02 -7.53
C ALA A 139 -14.48 2.07 -6.08
N ALA A 140 -14.20 1.05 -5.26
CA ALA A 140 -14.54 1.05 -3.84
C ALA A 140 -13.73 2.13 -3.07
N CYS A 141 -12.44 2.27 -3.37
CA CYS A 141 -11.60 3.35 -2.84
C CYS A 141 -12.16 4.73 -3.17
N ARG A 142 -12.57 4.93 -4.43
CA ARG A 142 -13.18 6.18 -4.88
C ARG A 142 -14.46 6.51 -4.10
N ARG A 143 -15.33 5.52 -3.89
CA ARG A 143 -16.56 5.70 -3.10
C ARG A 143 -16.32 5.99 -1.63
N ALA A 144 -15.26 5.43 -1.02
CA ALA A 144 -14.91 5.67 0.37
C ALA A 144 -14.42 7.11 0.62
N LEU A 145 -13.81 7.72 -0.38
CA LEU A 145 -13.32 9.09 -0.31
C LEU A 145 -14.45 10.11 -0.43
N LYS A 146 -14.30 11.20 0.30
CA LYS A 146 -15.10 12.43 0.06
C LYS A 146 -14.90 12.93 -1.36
N PRO A 147 -15.86 13.67 -1.94
CA PRO A 147 -15.63 14.41 -3.17
C PRO A 147 -14.41 15.31 -3.02
N GLY A 148 -13.46 15.23 -3.97
CA GLY A 148 -12.20 15.97 -3.91
C GLY A 148 -11.15 15.42 -2.91
N GLY A 149 -11.46 14.35 -2.19
CA GLY A 149 -10.49 13.65 -1.33
C GLY A 149 -9.34 13.05 -2.14
N HIS A 150 -8.22 12.77 -1.50
CA HIS A 150 -7.01 12.32 -2.17
C HIS A 150 -6.68 10.86 -1.86
N ALA A 151 -5.98 10.21 -2.78
CA ALA A 151 -5.40 8.90 -2.50
C ALA A 151 -3.93 8.82 -2.93
N VAL A 152 -3.18 7.97 -2.22
CA VAL A 152 -1.83 7.55 -2.58
C VAL A 152 -1.87 6.05 -2.85
N PHE A 153 -1.69 5.68 -4.11
CA PHE A 153 -1.61 4.29 -4.54
C PHE A 153 -0.18 3.92 -4.87
N LEU A 154 0.25 2.77 -4.39
CA LEU A 154 1.52 2.16 -4.74
C LEU A 154 1.28 0.72 -5.19
N THR A 155 1.77 0.35 -6.37
CA THR A 155 1.68 -1.02 -6.90
C THR A 155 2.98 -1.44 -7.55
N TYR A 156 3.24 -2.74 -7.61
CA TYR A 156 4.37 -3.23 -8.41
C TYR A 156 4.05 -3.12 -9.90
N GLY A 157 5.01 -2.58 -10.65
CA GLY A 157 4.96 -2.46 -12.11
C GLY A 157 5.57 -3.64 -12.84
N ARG A 158 6.34 -4.48 -12.16
CA ARG A 158 7.02 -5.65 -12.72
C ARG A 158 7.49 -6.61 -11.63
N PRO A 159 7.75 -7.88 -11.97
CA PRO A 159 8.33 -8.84 -11.04
C PRO A 159 9.73 -8.42 -10.57
N ALA A 160 10.13 -8.91 -9.40
CA ALA A 160 11.36 -8.53 -8.72
C ALA A 160 12.65 -8.88 -9.47
N ARG A 161 12.64 -9.86 -10.38
CA ARG A 161 13.77 -10.29 -11.25
C ARG A 161 15.16 -9.98 -10.67
N ILE A 162 15.62 -10.80 -9.71
CA ILE A 162 16.77 -10.54 -8.82
C ILE A 162 17.98 -9.95 -9.58
N VAL A 163 18.45 -10.63 -10.62
CA VAL A 163 19.68 -10.24 -11.33
C VAL A 163 19.52 -8.86 -11.99
N ARG A 164 18.41 -8.66 -12.68
CA ARG A 164 18.13 -7.39 -13.38
C ARG A 164 18.01 -6.24 -12.38
N THR A 165 17.18 -6.38 -11.35
CA THR A 165 16.97 -5.32 -10.36
C THR A 165 18.24 -5.05 -9.55
N PHE A 166 19.02 -6.10 -9.22
CA PHE A 166 20.32 -5.91 -8.59
C PHE A 166 21.26 -5.07 -9.45
N GLN A 167 21.33 -5.34 -10.77
CA GLN A 167 22.18 -4.57 -11.70
C GLN A 167 21.72 -3.12 -11.83
N GLU A 168 20.40 -2.89 -11.90
CA GLU A 168 19.80 -1.56 -11.98
C GLU A 168 20.08 -0.74 -10.71
N VAL A 169 19.87 -1.32 -9.52
CA VAL A 169 20.20 -0.66 -8.23
C VAL A 169 21.69 -0.41 -8.11
N ARG A 170 22.53 -1.35 -8.54
CA ARG A 170 23.98 -1.15 -8.55
C ARG A 170 24.40 0.01 -9.45
N ALA A 171 23.79 0.14 -10.61
CA ALA A 171 24.10 1.22 -11.55
C ALA A 171 23.62 2.58 -11.04
N ALA A 172 22.46 2.63 -10.37
CA ALA A 172 21.87 3.88 -9.85
C ALA A 172 22.45 4.31 -8.50
N GLU A 173 22.71 3.36 -7.59
CA GLU A 173 23.00 3.63 -6.17
C GLU A 173 24.31 2.97 -5.65
N GLY A 174 24.99 2.20 -6.51
CA GLY A 174 26.26 1.55 -6.20
C GLY A 174 26.14 0.17 -5.53
N TRP A 175 27.30 -0.48 -5.29
CA TRP A 175 27.40 -1.83 -4.78
C TRP A 175 26.76 -2.06 -3.41
N GLY A 176 26.94 -1.09 -2.48
CA GLY A 176 26.40 -1.21 -1.14
C GLY A 176 24.87 -1.26 -1.11
N ALA A 177 24.21 -0.46 -1.95
CA ALA A 177 22.76 -0.48 -2.09
C ALA A 177 22.27 -1.78 -2.74
N ALA A 178 22.94 -2.24 -3.80
CA ALA A 178 22.59 -3.48 -4.48
C ALA A 178 22.68 -4.71 -3.57
N LEU A 179 23.73 -4.81 -2.75
CA LEU A 179 23.87 -5.90 -1.77
C LEU A 179 22.78 -5.84 -0.69
N ARG A 180 22.44 -4.64 -0.20
CA ARG A 180 21.31 -4.49 0.74
C ARG A 180 19.97 -4.86 0.10
N ALA A 181 19.77 -4.55 -1.19
CA ALA A 181 18.55 -4.89 -1.91
C ALA A 181 18.29 -6.40 -1.98
N LEU A 182 19.32 -7.26 -1.96
CA LEU A 182 19.17 -8.72 -1.95
C LEU A 182 18.34 -9.21 -0.76
N ARG A 183 18.41 -8.53 0.37
CA ARG A 183 17.59 -8.87 1.56
C ARG A 183 16.10 -8.87 1.26
N TRP A 184 15.65 -8.02 0.34
CA TRP A 184 14.26 -7.94 -0.09
C TRP A 184 14.03 -8.72 -1.40
N LEU A 185 14.93 -8.62 -2.37
CA LEU A 185 14.80 -9.25 -3.68
C LEU A 185 14.69 -10.77 -3.60
N VAL A 186 15.51 -11.42 -2.76
CA VAL A 186 15.54 -12.90 -2.67
C VAL A 186 14.23 -13.46 -2.11
N PRO A 187 13.72 -13.02 -0.93
CA PRO A 187 12.43 -13.50 -0.43
C PRO A 187 11.26 -13.19 -1.37
N THR A 188 11.26 -12.02 -2.00
CA THR A 188 10.20 -11.63 -2.95
C THR A 188 10.20 -12.51 -4.19
N ALA A 189 11.37 -12.79 -4.78
CA ALA A 189 11.45 -13.65 -5.95
C ALA A 189 11.08 -15.11 -5.64
N ILE A 190 11.45 -15.62 -4.45
CA ILE A 190 10.99 -16.94 -3.99
C ILE A 190 9.46 -16.95 -3.91
N PHE A 191 8.87 -15.92 -3.33
CA PHE A 191 7.44 -15.77 -3.23
C PHE A 191 6.76 -15.70 -4.61
N GLU A 192 7.31 -14.95 -5.57
CA GLU A 192 6.83 -14.85 -6.95
C GLU A 192 6.87 -16.19 -7.69
N LEU A 193 7.88 -17.05 -7.42
CA LEU A 193 7.97 -18.41 -8.00
C LEU A 193 6.82 -19.33 -7.56
N PHE A 194 6.30 -19.13 -6.36
CA PHE A 194 5.17 -19.93 -5.83
C PHE A 194 3.80 -19.35 -6.17
N ARG A 195 3.75 -18.13 -6.68
CA ARG A 195 2.52 -17.45 -7.09
C ARG A 195 2.66 -16.93 -8.52
N ASP A 196 1.76 -17.34 -9.35
CA ASP A 196 1.59 -16.79 -10.70
C ASP A 196 0.99 -15.38 -10.59
N CYS A 197 1.88 -14.39 -10.39
CA CYS A 197 1.51 -12.98 -10.24
C CYS A 197 1.90 -12.15 -11.47
N GLU A 198 2.64 -12.68 -12.43
CA GLU A 198 3.19 -11.89 -13.55
C GLU A 198 2.10 -11.17 -14.36
N HIS A 199 0.94 -11.78 -14.54
CA HIS A 199 -0.19 -11.18 -15.26
C HIS A 199 -0.95 -10.10 -14.47
N ARG A 200 -0.60 -9.86 -13.21
CA ARG A 200 -1.25 -8.89 -12.32
C ARG A 200 -0.44 -7.61 -12.12
N TYR A 201 0.78 -7.57 -12.63
CA TYR A 201 1.58 -6.36 -12.61
C TYR A 201 1.05 -5.37 -13.63
N LEU A 202 0.78 -4.16 -13.21
CA LEU A 202 0.28 -3.10 -14.08
C LEU A 202 1.45 -2.28 -14.61
N SER A 203 1.59 -2.20 -15.93
CA SER A 203 2.45 -1.18 -16.52
C SER A 203 1.98 0.22 -16.10
N GLU A 204 2.83 1.22 -16.21
CA GLU A 204 2.48 2.61 -15.90
C GLU A 204 1.22 3.07 -16.65
N ARG A 205 1.11 2.75 -17.94
CA ARG A 205 -0.04 3.09 -18.76
C ARG A 205 -1.33 2.40 -18.28
N GLU A 206 -1.27 1.12 -17.95
CA GLU A 206 -2.42 0.37 -17.45
C GLU A 206 -2.86 0.89 -16.08
N PHE A 207 -1.91 1.22 -15.22
CA PHE A 207 -2.18 1.78 -13.90
C PHE A 207 -2.89 3.14 -14.02
N HIS A 208 -2.38 4.04 -14.88
CA HIS A 208 -3.03 5.32 -15.16
C HIS A 208 -4.44 5.14 -15.72
N ALA A 209 -4.62 4.23 -16.68
CA ALA A 209 -5.93 3.96 -17.26
C ALA A 209 -6.92 3.38 -16.23
N ALA A 210 -6.46 2.55 -15.30
CA ALA A 210 -7.29 2.02 -14.22
C ALA A 210 -7.73 3.11 -13.23
N LEU A 211 -6.82 4.03 -12.86
CA LEU A 211 -7.13 5.18 -12.01
C LEU A 211 -8.15 6.12 -12.68
N ASP A 212 -7.96 6.39 -13.97
CA ASP A 212 -8.88 7.24 -14.75
C ASP A 212 -10.29 6.62 -14.82
N ARG A 213 -10.39 5.32 -15.16
CA ARG A 213 -11.67 4.59 -15.17
C ARG A 213 -12.36 4.59 -13.81
N ALA A 214 -11.60 4.55 -12.73
CA ALA A 214 -12.13 4.58 -11.37
C ALA A 214 -12.58 5.97 -10.91
N GLY A 215 -12.42 7.03 -11.74
CA GLY A 215 -12.85 8.38 -11.42
C GLY A 215 -11.83 9.17 -10.60
N PHE A 216 -10.53 8.96 -10.83
CA PHE A 216 -9.46 9.74 -10.22
C PHE A 216 -8.77 10.64 -11.24
N ASP A 217 -8.41 11.86 -10.80
CA ASP A 217 -7.46 12.73 -11.47
C ASP A 217 -6.06 12.43 -10.95
N VAL A 218 -5.13 12.07 -11.83
CA VAL A 218 -3.74 11.83 -11.47
C VAL A 218 -3.02 13.18 -11.34
N LEU A 219 -2.55 13.49 -10.13
CA LEU A 219 -1.82 14.72 -9.82
C LEU A 219 -0.31 14.52 -9.99
N GLU A 220 0.19 13.36 -9.61
CA GLU A 220 1.58 12.95 -9.76
C GLU A 220 1.62 11.43 -9.95
N ALA A 221 2.39 10.95 -10.90
CA ALA A 221 2.70 9.53 -11.00
C ALA A 221 4.13 9.31 -11.47
N ARG A 222 4.81 8.33 -10.88
CA ARG A 222 6.20 8.04 -11.19
C ARG A 222 6.62 6.64 -10.75
N PRO A 223 7.65 6.07 -11.39
CA PRO A 223 8.32 4.90 -10.86
C PRO A 223 9.04 5.24 -9.54
N THR A 224 9.04 4.29 -8.62
CA THR A 224 9.72 4.38 -7.32
C THR A 224 10.20 3.02 -6.84
N PHE A 225 10.93 2.98 -5.73
CA PHE A 225 11.42 1.79 -5.06
C PHE A 225 12.30 0.89 -5.95
N LEU A 226 13.52 0.59 -5.48
CA LEU A 226 14.50 -0.31 -6.12
C LEU A 226 14.59 -0.15 -7.65
N ALA A 227 15.04 1.03 -8.09
CA ALA A 227 15.18 1.37 -9.52
C ALA A 227 13.86 1.27 -10.33
N GLY A 228 12.76 1.74 -9.75
CA GLY A 228 11.47 1.82 -10.44
C GLY A 228 10.72 0.49 -10.51
N LEU A 229 10.87 -0.36 -9.49
CA LEU A 229 10.13 -1.61 -9.41
C LEU A 229 8.64 -1.39 -9.17
N SER A 230 8.29 -0.30 -8.52
CA SER A 230 6.91 0.08 -8.19
C SER A 230 6.50 1.36 -8.91
N HIS A 231 5.20 1.53 -9.12
CA HIS A 231 4.57 2.77 -9.54
C HIS A 231 3.84 3.39 -8.36
N LEU A 232 4.15 4.66 -8.10
CA LEU A 232 3.43 5.48 -7.14
C LEU A 232 2.53 6.44 -7.91
N ALA A 233 1.28 6.60 -7.47
CA ALA A 233 0.37 7.62 -7.95
C ALA A 233 -0.25 8.37 -6.78
N TRP A 234 -0.18 9.71 -6.83
CA TRP A 234 -0.95 10.61 -6.01
C TRP A 234 -2.10 11.17 -6.83
N VAL A 235 -3.32 10.97 -6.35
CA VAL A 235 -4.53 11.21 -7.11
C VAL A 235 -5.57 11.96 -6.29
N ARG A 236 -6.51 12.61 -6.97
CA ARG A 236 -7.69 13.25 -6.40
C ARG A 236 -8.96 12.58 -6.91
N ALA A 237 -9.89 12.32 -6.01
CA ALA A 237 -11.21 11.80 -6.34
C ALA A 237 -12.03 12.87 -7.08
N ARG A 238 -12.53 12.58 -8.31
CA ARG A 238 -13.42 13.50 -9.05
C ARG A 238 -14.70 13.75 -8.26
N GLY A 239 -15.22 14.95 -8.34
CA GLY A 239 -16.55 15.25 -7.80
C GLY A 239 -17.64 14.47 -8.55
N GLU A 240 -18.77 14.20 -7.90
CA GLU A 240 -19.95 13.71 -8.59
C GLU A 240 -20.45 14.83 -9.53
N GLY A 241 -20.43 14.60 -10.85
CA GLY A 241 -20.91 15.55 -11.86
C GLY A 241 -19.85 16.13 -12.80
N ALA A 242 -18.67 15.55 -12.89
CA ALA A 242 -17.64 15.91 -13.87
C ALA A 242 -17.59 14.85 -14.99
N ASP A 243 -18.71 14.68 -15.71
CA ASP A 243 -18.78 13.98 -17.00
C ASP A 243 -18.74 15.02 -18.15
#